data_965d50c8ed7afd8749397744a1217496
#
_entry.id   965d50c8ed7afd8749397744a1217496
#
_cell.length_a   1.000
_cell.length_b   1.000
_cell.length_c   1.000
_cell.angle_alpha   90.00
_cell.angle_beta   90.00
_cell.angle_gamma   90.00
#
_symmetry.space_group_name_H-M   'P 1'
#
loop_
_entity.id
_entity.type
_entity.pdbx_description
1 polymer ?
#
loop_
_entity_poly.entity_id
_entity_poly.type
_entity_poly.pdbx_seq_one_letter_code
_entity_poly.pdbx_strand_id
1 'polypeptide(L)'
;HADVDLVLLDLSMPGAHGFSALLHVRGERPEIPVIVITSNEHPRVVRRSQQFGAAGFIPKSAPPEILRTAVVTVLEGGIWFPPLTADRSAADDRLASKLAQLTPQQFRVLLCMADGLLNKQIADRLGLAGNTVKVHITAILKKLECYSRTQAAVLVKGLEP
;
A
#
# COMPACT_ATOMS: atom_id res chain seq x y z
N HIS A 1 6.94 -10.34 19.65
CA HIS A 1 6.43 -10.39 18.28
C HIS A 1 6.45 -11.76 17.70
N ALA A 2 5.31 -12.19 17.23
CA ALA A 2 5.22 -13.40 16.45
C ALA A 2 6.04 -13.24 15.15
N ASP A 3 6.71 -14.31 14.76
CA ASP A 3 7.36 -14.37 13.46
C ASP A 3 6.27 -14.49 12.39
N VAL A 4 6.05 -13.41 11.67
CA VAL A 4 5.08 -13.35 10.59
C VAL A 4 5.79 -13.59 9.27
N ASP A 5 5.38 -14.64 8.56
CA ASP A 5 6.00 -15.01 7.28
C ASP A 5 5.22 -14.50 6.07
N LEU A 6 3.95 -14.15 6.28
CA LEU A 6 3.06 -13.70 5.21
C LEU A 6 1.86 -12.97 5.80
N VAL A 7 1.37 -11.96 5.10
CA VAL A 7 0.15 -11.24 5.47
C VAL A 7 -0.93 -11.48 4.42
N LEU A 8 -2.12 -11.85 4.87
CA LEU A 8 -3.32 -11.87 4.05
C LEU A 8 -4.09 -10.59 4.32
N LEU A 9 -4.23 -9.74 3.33
CA LEU A 9 -4.83 -8.42 3.48
C LEU A 9 -6.17 -8.36 2.76
N ASP A 10 -7.24 -8.16 3.53
CA ASP A 10 -8.57 -7.94 2.98
C ASP A 10 -8.79 -6.44 2.74
N LEU A 11 -8.93 -6.05 1.48
CA LEU A 11 -9.17 -4.65 1.12
C LEU A 11 -10.55 -4.14 1.52
N SER A 12 -11.49 -5.05 1.80
CA SER A 12 -12.89 -4.72 2.05
C SER A 12 -13.23 -4.64 3.54
N MET A 13 -12.26 -4.83 4.43
CA MET A 13 -12.53 -4.84 5.88
C MET A 13 -12.92 -3.46 6.39
N PRO A 14 -13.93 -3.36 7.29
CA PRO A 14 -14.24 -2.10 7.97
C PRO A 14 -13.03 -1.59 8.74
N GLY A 15 -12.73 -0.31 8.61
CA GLY A 15 -11.56 0.32 9.21
C GLY A 15 -10.26 0.15 8.43
N ALA A 16 -10.26 -0.70 7.41
CA ALA A 16 -9.14 -0.76 6.47
C ALA A 16 -9.26 0.37 5.45
N HIS A 17 -8.14 0.91 5.04
CA HIS A 17 -8.09 2.02 4.07
C HIS A 17 -7.67 1.51 2.68
N GLY A 18 -8.19 0.37 2.25
CA GLY A 18 -7.92 -0.18 0.93
C GLY A 18 -6.43 -0.35 0.66
N PHE A 19 -5.94 0.24 -0.42
CA PHE A 19 -4.52 0.15 -0.79
C PHE A 19 -3.59 0.87 0.19
N SER A 20 -4.10 1.79 1.00
CA SER A 20 -3.30 2.42 2.05
C SER A 20 -2.80 1.39 3.07
N ALA A 21 -3.61 0.40 3.41
CA ALA A 21 -3.20 -0.69 4.30
C ALA A 21 -2.07 -1.51 3.68
N LEU A 22 -2.14 -1.80 2.39
CA LEU A 22 -1.06 -2.49 1.67
C LEU A 22 0.23 -1.69 1.72
N LEU A 23 0.17 -0.40 1.43
CA LEU A 23 1.33 0.49 1.47
C LEU A 23 1.91 0.57 2.89
N HIS A 24 1.04 0.61 3.90
CA HIS A 24 1.49 0.65 5.29
C HIS A 24 2.29 -0.61 5.66
N VAL A 25 1.78 -1.79 5.36
CA VAL A 25 2.48 -3.05 5.63
C VAL A 25 3.80 -3.11 4.86
N ARG A 26 3.81 -2.70 3.59
CA ARG A 26 5.02 -2.68 2.78
C ARG A 26 6.05 -1.69 3.32
N GLY A 27 5.60 -0.55 3.87
CA GLY A 27 6.47 0.43 4.48
C GLY A 27 7.05 -0.01 5.82
N GLU A 28 6.26 -0.70 6.63
CA GLU A 28 6.68 -1.17 7.96
C GLU A 28 7.55 -2.43 7.92
N ARG A 29 7.17 -3.38 7.09
CA ARG A 29 7.80 -4.70 7.00
C ARG A 29 7.97 -5.11 5.54
N PRO A 30 8.90 -4.45 4.79
CA PRO A 30 9.07 -4.73 3.36
C PRO A 30 9.50 -6.16 3.03
N GLU A 31 10.05 -6.87 4.00
CA GLU A 31 10.48 -8.26 3.83
C GLU A 31 9.32 -9.26 3.88
N ILE A 32 8.16 -8.86 4.40
CA ILE A 32 7.01 -9.77 4.53
C ILE A 32 6.14 -9.67 3.29
N PRO A 33 5.90 -10.77 2.56
CA PRO A 33 5.02 -10.75 1.41
C PRO A 33 3.56 -10.58 1.82
N VAL A 34 2.79 -9.89 0.98
CA VAL A 34 1.37 -9.63 1.20
C VAL A 34 0.56 -10.23 0.07
N ILE A 35 -0.44 -11.01 0.40
CA ILE A 35 -1.47 -11.47 -0.55
C ILE A 35 -2.74 -10.68 -0.27
N VAL A 36 -3.24 -10.00 -1.30
CA VAL A 36 -4.51 -9.28 -1.23
C VAL A 36 -5.66 -10.26 -1.43
N ILE A 37 -6.64 -10.21 -0.54
CA ILE A 37 -7.88 -10.98 -0.65
C ILE A 37 -9.02 -9.98 -0.70
N THR A 38 -9.89 -10.10 -1.72
CA THR A 38 -11.01 -9.18 -1.87
C THR A 38 -12.12 -9.81 -2.71
N SER A 39 -13.35 -9.35 -2.48
CA SER A 39 -14.50 -9.70 -3.34
C SER A 39 -14.52 -8.87 -4.64
N ASN A 40 -13.72 -7.81 -4.72
CA ASN A 40 -13.65 -6.96 -5.90
C ASN A 40 -12.58 -7.50 -6.86
N GLU A 41 -13.03 -8.18 -7.92
CA GLU A 41 -12.16 -8.82 -8.91
C GLU A 41 -11.89 -7.96 -10.15
N HIS A 42 -12.23 -6.67 -10.10
CA HIS A 42 -12.02 -5.78 -11.22
C HIS A 42 -10.53 -5.74 -11.60
N PRO A 43 -10.17 -5.83 -12.91
CA PRO A 43 -8.76 -5.83 -13.34
C PRO A 43 -7.94 -4.65 -12.81
N ARG A 44 -8.56 -3.49 -12.61
CA ARG A 44 -7.89 -2.33 -12.03
C ARG A 44 -7.42 -2.59 -10.60
N VAL A 45 -8.22 -3.29 -9.80
CA VAL A 45 -7.88 -3.64 -8.42
C VAL A 45 -6.72 -4.63 -8.39
N VAL A 46 -6.76 -5.63 -9.27
CA VAL A 46 -5.66 -6.60 -9.42
C VAL A 46 -4.36 -5.88 -9.78
N ARG A 47 -4.42 -4.99 -10.76
CA ARG A 47 -3.25 -4.25 -11.24
C ARG A 47 -2.68 -3.34 -10.16
N ARG A 48 -3.53 -2.59 -9.46
CA ARG A 48 -3.07 -1.73 -8.36
C ARG A 48 -2.40 -2.52 -7.25
N SER A 49 -2.98 -3.68 -6.88
CA SER A 49 -2.36 -4.56 -5.90
C SER A 49 -0.95 -4.94 -6.31
N GLN A 50 -0.77 -5.32 -7.57
CA GLN A 50 0.54 -5.68 -8.10
C GLN A 50 1.50 -4.49 -8.12
N GLN A 51 1.05 -3.33 -8.58
CA GLN A 51 1.88 -2.12 -8.66
C GLN A 51 2.33 -1.63 -7.29
N PHE A 52 1.49 -1.75 -6.27
CA PHE A 52 1.80 -1.31 -4.92
C PHE A 52 2.52 -2.36 -4.08
N GLY A 53 2.98 -3.43 -4.70
CA GLY A 53 3.92 -4.35 -4.09
C GLY A 53 3.32 -5.58 -3.45
N ALA A 54 2.06 -5.93 -3.72
CA ALA A 54 1.51 -7.21 -3.29
C ALA A 54 2.22 -8.35 -4.02
N ALA A 55 2.41 -9.47 -3.34
CA ALA A 55 2.97 -10.68 -3.93
C ALA A 55 1.90 -11.58 -4.53
N GLY A 56 0.63 -11.36 -4.20
CA GLY A 56 -0.47 -12.14 -4.72
C GLY A 56 -1.81 -11.44 -4.60
N PHE A 57 -2.77 -11.95 -5.36
CA PHE A 57 -4.15 -11.49 -5.35
C PHE A 57 -5.06 -12.70 -5.47
N ILE A 58 -6.00 -12.85 -4.54
CA ILE A 58 -6.93 -13.97 -4.51
C ILE A 58 -8.34 -13.42 -4.30
N PRO A 59 -9.30 -13.73 -5.19
CA PRO A 59 -10.69 -13.38 -4.93
C PRO A 59 -11.24 -14.18 -3.75
N LYS A 60 -12.12 -13.58 -2.96
CA LYS A 60 -12.76 -14.27 -1.84
C LYS A 60 -13.56 -15.48 -2.27
N SER A 61 -14.01 -15.51 -3.53
CA SER A 61 -14.74 -16.63 -4.09
C SER A 61 -13.86 -17.83 -4.45
N ALA A 62 -12.54 -17.70 -4.39
CA ALA A 62 -11.62 -18.76 -4.78
C ALA A 62 -11.75 -19.98 -3.85
N PRO A 63 -11.66 -21.22 -4.38
CA PRO A 63 -11.66 -22.41 -3.55
C PRO A 63 -10.47 -22.44 -2.59
N PRO A 64 -10.60 -23.13 -1.42
CA PRO A 64 -9.49 -23.23 -0.46
C PRO A 64 -8.19 -23.79 -1.04
N GLU A 65 -8.26 -24.66 -2.04
CA GLU A 65 -7.09 -25.22 -2.70
C GLU A 65 -6.28 -24.14 -3.43
N ILE A 66 -6.97 -23.17 -4.03
CA ILE A 66 -6.31 -22.04 -4.72
C ILE A 66 -5.59 -21.17 -3.70
N LEU A 67 -6.24 -20.87 -2.58
CA LEU A 67 -5.61 -20.11 -1.51
C LEU A 67 -4.34 -20.80 -1.00
N ARG A 68 -4.43 -22.10 -0.77
CA ARG A 68 -3.28 -22.89 -0.29
C ARG A 68 -2.12 -22.85 -1.30
N THR A 69 -2.42 -23.08 -2.57
CA THR A 69 -1.40 -23.03 -3.63
C THR A 69 -0.74 -21.66 -3.72
N ALA A 70 -1.54 -20.60 -3.64
CA ALA A 70 -1.03 -19.23 -3.68
C ALA A 70 -0.12 -18.93 -2.50
N VAL A 71 -0.51 -19.33 -1.29
CA VAL A 71 0.29 -19.12 -0.07
C VAL A 71 1.64 -19.84 -0.20
N VAL A 72 1.64 -21.09 -0.61
CA VAL A 72 2.88 -21.86 -0.79
C VAL A 72 3.77 -21.19 -1.84
N THR A 73 3.20 -20.79 -2.97
CA THR A 73 3.95 -20.13 -4.05
C THR A 73 4.62 -18.85 -3.56
N VAL A 74 3.90 -18.03 -2.83
CA VAL A 74 4.41 -16.75 -2.31
C VAL A 74 5.46 -16.98 -1.22
N LEU A 75 5.26 -17.94 -0.34
CA LEU A 75 6.25 -18.29 0.69
C LEU A 75 7.57 -18.81 0.08
N GLU A 76 7.51 -19.39 -1.11
CA GLU A 76 8.68 -19.84 -1.84
C GLU A 76 9.34 -18.72 -2.68
N GLY A 77 8.88 -17.49 -2.54
CA GLY A 77 9.43 -16.33 -3.23
C GLY A 77 8.78 -16.00 -4.57
N GLY A 78 7.72 -16.71 -4.95
CA GLY A 78 6.98 -16.45 -6.18
C GLY A 78 5.89 -15.41 -6.02
N ILE A 79 5.13 -15.22 -7.09
CA ILE A 79 3.96 -14.34 -7.11
C ILE A 79 2.75 -15.14 -7.61
N TRP A 80 1.55 -14.67 -7.24
CA TRP A 80 0.30 -15.30 -7.62
C TRP A 80 -0.73 -14.27 -8.01
N PHE A 81 -0.93 -14.06 -9.32
CA PHE A 81 -1.91 -13.11 -9.84
C PHE A 81 -2.74 -13.72 -10.96
N PRO A 82 -4.03 -13.35 -11.09
CA PRO A 82 -4.79 -13.72 -12.27
C PRO A 82 -4.22 -13.05 -13.52
N PRO A 83 -4.45 -13.63 -14.71
CA PRO A 83 -4.01 -12.98 -15.96
C PRO A 83 -4.60 -11.58 -16.09
N LEU A 84 -3.76 -10.59 -16.44
CA LEU A 84 -4.19 -9.21 -16.64
C LEU A 84 -4.45 -8.95 -18.11
N THR A 85 -5.56 -8.28 -18.40
CA THR A 85 -5.82 -7.74 -19.72
C THR A 85 -5.06 -6.41 -19.90
N ALA A 86 -4.80 -6.04 -21.14
CA ALA A 86 -3.85 -4.98 -21.52
C ALA A 86 -4.23 -3.54 -21.14
N ASP A 87 -5.25 -3.34 -20.33
CA ASP A 87 -5.79 -2.01 -20.02
C ASP A 87 -5.00 -1.34 -18.88
N ARG A 88 -3.85 -0.76 -19.22
CA ARG A 88 -2.99 -0.08 -18.27
C ARG A 88 -3.36 1.39 -18.12
N SER A 89 -3.58 1.83 -16.88
CA SER A 89 -3.69 3.25 -16.57
C SER A 89 -2.29 3.84 -16.42
N ALA A 90 -1.91 4.75 -17.31
CA ALA A 90 -0.63 5.45 -17.20
C ALA A 90 -0.53 6.30 -15.93
N ALA A 91 -1.68 6.81 -15.44
CA ALA A 91 -1.73 7.57 -14.21
C ALA A 91 -1.41 6.70 -12.98
N ASP A 92 -1.94 5.46 -12.95
CA ASP A 92 -1.65 4.51 -11.87
C ASP A 92 -0.17 4.11 -11.87
N ASP A 93 0.43 3.90 -13.05
CA ASP A 93 1.85 3.58 -13.18
C ASP A 93 2.73 4.72 -12.67
N ARG A 94 2.39 5.97 -13.00
CA ARG A 94 3.13 7.14 -12.52
C ARG A 94 3.03 7.29 -11.02
N LEU A 95 1.84 7.11 -10.45
CA LEU A 95 1.67 7.20 -9.00
C LEU A 95 2.45 6.10 -8.29
N ALA A 96 2.39 4.87 -8.77
CA ALA A 96 3.16 3.76 -8.19
C ALA A 96 4.66 4.05 -8.23
N SER A 97 5.17 4.60 -9.33
CA SER A 97 6.58 4.98 -9.46
C SER A 97 6.98 6.06 -8.45
N LYS A 98 6.14 7.06 -8.25
CA LYS A 98 6.37 8.12 -7.27
C LYS A 98 6.38 7.58 -5.85
N LEU A 99 5.41 6.74 -5.50
CA LEU A 99 5.32 6.13 -4.18
C LEU A 99 6.52 5.21 -3.90
N ALA A 100 7.04 4.53 -4.91
CA ALA A 100 8.22 3.68 -4.77
C ALA A 100 9.48 4.46 -4.41
N GLN A 101 9.52 5.76 -4.65
CA GLN A 101 10.64 6.62 -4.29
C GLN A 101 10.63 7.03 -2.82
N LEU A 102 9.53 6.82 -2.11
CA LEU A 102 9.44 7.17 -0.70
C LEU A 102 10.18 6.14 0.15
N THR A 103 10.88 6.63 1.19
CA THR A 103 11.44 5.75 2.21
C THR A 103 10.31 5.19 3.09
N PRO A 104 10.54 4.09 3.84
CA PRO A 104 9.53 3.58 4.77
C PRO A 104 9.02 4.64 5.75
N GLN A 105 9.91 5.48 6.27
CA GLN A 105 9.52 6.56 7.18
C GLN A 105 8.66 7.62 6.48
N GLN A 106 8.99 7.96 5.23
CA GLN A 106 8.18 8.89 4.45
C GLN A 106 6.79 8.34 4.19
N PHE A 107 6.65 7.03 3.91
CA PHE A 107 5.34 6.39 3.80
C PHE A 107 4.52 6.56 5.06
N ARG A 108 5.11 6.33 6.23
CA ARG A 108 4.42 6.49 7.52
C ARG A 108 3.92 7.91 7.70
N VAL A 109 4.75 8.89 7.40
CA VAL A 109 4.39 10.31 7.47
C VAL A 109 3.25 10.61 6.50
N LEU A 110 3.33 10.11 5.26
CA LEU A 110 2.30 10.32 4.25
C LEU A 110 0.95 9.75 4.71
N LEU A 111 0.93 8.56 5.27
CA LEU A 111 -0.31 7.94 5.76
C LEU A 111 -0.92 8.75 6.92
N CYS A 112 -0.09 9.28 7.80
CA CYS A 112 -0.56 10.18 8.87
C CYS A 112 -1.14 11.46 8.30
N MET A 113 -0.54 12.02 7.26
CA MET A 113 -1.09 13.19 6.56
C MET A 113 -2.46 12.89 5.95
N ALA A 114 -2.60 11.72 5.34
CA ALA A 114 -3.87 11.30 4.75
C ALA A 114 -4.97 11.12 5.80
N ASP A 115 -4.60 10.71 7.01
CA ASP A 115 -5.53 10.61 8.14
C ASP A 115 -5.85 11.95 8.78
N GLY A 116 -5.31 13.05 8.26
CA GLY A 116 -5.60 14.40 8.75
C GLY A 116 -4.82 14.82 9.98
N LEU A 117 -3.77 14.10 10.34
CA LEU A 117 -2.98 14.44 11.52
C LEU A 117 -2.16 15.72 11.31
N LEU A 118 -2.08 16.52 12.38
CA LEU A 118 -1.19 17.68 12.42
C LEU A 118 0.26 17.23 12.62
N ASN A 119 1.21 18.08 12.24
CA ASN A 119 2.64 17.76 12.37
C ASN A 119 3.03 17.32 13.78
N LYS A 120 2.48 17.96 14.80
CA LYS A 120 2.72 17.60 16.19
C LYS A 120 2.23 16.20 16.50
N GLN A 121 1.05 15.84 16.00
CA GLN A 121 0.47 14.52 16.18
C GLN A 121 1.28 13.45 15.44
N ILE A 122 1.78 13.77 14.25
CA ILE A 122 2.65 12.88 13.48
C ILE A 122 3.95 12.63 14.25
N ALA A 123 4.56 13.71 14.75
CA ALA A 123 5.78 13.63 15.54
C ALA A 123 5.59 12.72 16.77
N ASP A 124 4.50 12.91 17.51
CA ASP A 124 4.19 12.10 18.69
C ASP A 124 3.97 10.63 18.32
N ARG A 125 3.19 10.38 17.26
CA ARG A 125 2.87 9.00 16.82
C ARG A 125 4.09 8.23 16.36
N LEU A 126 5.01 8.89 15.64
CA LEU A 126 6.15 8.24 15.03
C LEU A 126 7.44 8.37 15.86
N GLY A 127 7.38 9.08 16.99
CA GLY A 127 8.56 9.29 17.83
C GLY A 127 9.60 10.17 17.16
N LEU A 128 9.17 11.19 16.39
CA LEU A 128 10.05 12.10 15.67
C LEU A 128 10.00 13.51 16.24
N ALA A 129 11.09 14.28 16.04
CA ALA A 129 11.07 15.71 16.29
C ALA A 129 10.17 16.43 15.29
N GLY A 130 9.54 17.54 15.70
CA GLY A 130 8.66 18.33 14.82
C GLY A 130 9.36 18.81 13.55
N ASN A 131 10.61 19.25 13.66
CA ASN A 131 11.39 19.67 12.48
C ASN A 131 11.67 18.51 11.53
N THR A 132 11.88 17.32 12.04
CA THR A 132 12.08 16.11 11.23
C THR A 132 10.82 15.80 10.42
N VAL A 133 9.63 15.93 11.04
CA VAL A 133 8.35 15.75 10.33
C VAL A 133 8.23 16.75 9.18
N LYS A 134 8.56 18.02 9.40
CA LYS A 134 8.53 19.04 8.35
C LYS A 134 9.45 18.71 7.19
N VAL A 135 10.66 18.24 7.49
CA VAL A 135 11.63 17.83 6.46
C VAL A 135 11.08 16.67 5.64
N HIS A 136 10.47 15.67 6.29
CA HIS A 136 9.85 14.55 5.59
C HIS A 136 8.69 15.00 4.71
N ILE A 137 7.83 15.88 5.21
CA ILE A 137 6.70 16.39 4.43
C ILE A 137 7.19 17.13 3.19
N THR A 138 8.19 17.98 3.31
CA THR A 138 8.78 18.68 2.18
C THR A 138 9.31 17.70 1.13
N ALA A 139 10.03 16.67 1.57
CA ALA A 139 10.57 15.65 0.68
C ALA A 139 9.46 14.85 0.00
N ILE A 140 8.41 14.47 0.75
CA ILE A 140 7.26 13.74 0.22
C ILE A 140 6.57 14.54 -0.88
N LEU A 141 6.26 15.81 -0.61
CA LEU A 141 5.58 16.67 -1.58
C LEU A 141 6.39 16.82 -2.87
N LYS A 142 7.71 16.95 -2.74
CA LYS A 142 8.60 17.03 -3.89
C LYS A 142 8.59 15.72 -4.70
N LYS A 143 8.72 14.57 -4.02
CA LYS A 143 8.74 13.25 -4.68
C LYS A 143 7.40 12.93 -5.35
N LEU A 144 6.28 13.32 -4.74
CA LEU A 144 4.94 13.11 -5.30
C LEU A 144 4.53 14.21 -6.29
N GLU A 145 5.37 15.24 -6.46
CA GLU A 145 5.05 16.39 -7.31
C GLU A 145 3.75 17.07 -6.91
N CYS A 146 3.53 17.20 -5.59
CA CYS A 146 2.37 17.86 -5.01
C CYS A 146 2.72 19.26 -4.53
N TYR A 147 1.76 20.18 -4.62
CA TYR A 147 1.92 21.56 -4.16
C TYR A 147 1.49 21.77 -2.71
N SER A 148 0.70 20.84 -2.16
CA SER A 148 0.19 20.95 -0.80
C SER A 148 -0.03 19.58 -0.17
N ARG A 149 -0.09 19.57 1.17
CA ARG A 149 -0.40 18.35 1.91
C ARG A 149 -1.81 17.83 1.63
N THR A 150 -2.75 18.74 1.36
CA THR A 150 -4.12 18.37 0.96
C THR A 150 -4.11 17.57 -0.34
N GLN A 151 -3.33 18.02 -1.31
CA GLN A 151 -3.19 17.32 -2.59
C GLN A 151 -2.60 15.91 -2.40
N ALA A 152 -1.57 15.79 -1.55
CA ALA A 152 -0.98 14.50 -1.22
C ALA A 152 -2.01 13.56 -0.52
N ALA A 153 -2.79 14.10 0.40
CA ALA A 153 -3.85 13.34 1.09
C ALA A 153 -4.91 12.84 0.11
N VAL A 154 -5.30 13.67 -0.87
CA VAL A 154 -6.26 13.28 -1.90
C VAL A 154 -5.71 12.14 -2.76
N LEU A 155 -4.43 12.18 -3.13
CA LEU A 155 -3.78 11.11 -3.88
C LEU A 155 -3.86 9.77 -3.13
N VAL A 156 -3.57 9.79 -1.83
CA VAL A 156 -3.61 8.56 -1.02
C VAL A 156 -5.04 8.03 -0.90
N LYS A 157 -6.02 8.91 -0.68
CA LYS A 157 -7.43 8.50 -0.60
C LYS A 157 -7.93 7.93 -1.93
N GLY A 158 -7.42 8.38 -3.05
CA GLY A 158 -7.72 7.83 -4.36
C GLY A 158 -7.24 6.40 -4.56
N LEU A 159 -6.43 5.85 -3.65
CA LEU A 159 -5.98 4.47 -3.68
C LEU A 159 -6.99 3.48 -3.06
N GLU A 160 -8.05 3.97 -2.46
CA GLU A 160 -9.12 3.11 -1.94
C GLU A 160 -9.90 2.51 -3.12
N PRO A 161 -10.17 1.19 -3.07
CA PRO A 161 -10.88 0.52 -4.15
C PRO A 161 -12.36 0.91 -4.24
#